data_36d3c075960bf7a7d562e9d3f3412cf8
#
_entry.id   36d3c075960bf7a7d562e9d3f3412cf8
#
_cell.length_a   1.000
_cell.length_b   1.000
_cell.length_c   1.000
_cell.angle_alpha   90.00
_cell.angle_beta   90.00
_cell.angle_gamma   90.00
#
_symmetry.space_group_name_H-M   'P 1'
#
loop_
_entity.id
_entity.type
_entity.pdbx_description
1 polymer ?
#
loop_
_entity_poly.entity_id
_entity_poly.type
_entity_poly.pdbx_seq_one_letter_code
_entity_poly.pdbx_strand_id
1 'polypeptide(L)'
;MTQNLFDIKGKVVVMTGACGVLGSTIVKYFAAQGCKVVLLDLDRASAIGEALVEEIAKDGGEACFFPTNVLDKATLERNNEQIIAKYGKIDILLNAAGGNMASATVPPDKTIFDLDVEAVKKVTELNLFGTILPTMVFA
;
A
#
# COMPACT_ATOMS: atom_id res chain seq x y z
N MET A 1 1.14 8.05 34.85
CA MET A 1 1.86 7.59 33.64
C MET A 1 1.51 8.53 32.51
N THR A 2 2.48 9.21 31.95
CA THR A 2 2.28 10.01 30.74
C THR A 2 2.05 9.07 29.58
N GLN A 3 0.84 9.05 29.04
CA GLN A 3 0.50 8.31 27.84
C GLN A 3 1.35 8.86 26.68
N ASN A 4 2.19 8.03 26.07
CA ASN A 4 2.94 8.46 24.88
C ASN A 4 1.96 8.56 23.71
N LEU A 5 1.61 9.78 23.32
CA LEU A 5 0.67 10.07 22.23
C LEU A 5 1.13 9.53 20.85
N PHE A 6 2.42 9.21 20.74
CA PHE A 6 3.02 8.67 19.51
C PHE A 6 3.28 7.16 19.58
N ASP A 7 2.78 6.47 20.63
CA ASP A 7 2.87 5.03 20.73
C ASP A 7 1.91 4.35 19.74
N ILE A 8 2.49 3.61 18.80
CA ILE A 8 1.75 2.88 17.76
C ILE A 8 1.77 1.38 17.97
N LYS A 9 2.33 0.90 19.08
CA LYS A 9 2.39 -0.54 19.39
C LYS A 9 1.00 -1.18 19.41
N GLY A 10 0.84 -2.29 18.72
CA GLY A 10 -0.42 -3.02 18.61
C GLY A 10 -1.44 -2.41 17.64
N LYS A 11 -1.11 -1.29 16.98
CA LYS A 11 -1.94 -0.72 15.92
C LYS A 11 -1.93 -1.60 14.67
N VAL A 12 -3.07 -1.65 13.99
CA VAL A 12 -3.21 -2.35 12.70
C VAL A 12 -2.99 -1.33 11.59
N VAL A 13 -1.93 -1.56 10.81
CA VAL A 13 -1.50 -0.69 9.69
C VAL A 13 -1.78 -1.40 8.38
N VAL A 14 -2.57 -0.78 7.51
CA VAL A 14 -2.80 -1.24 6.13
C VAL A 14 -2.01 -0.33 5.19
N MET A 15 -1.21 -0.91 4.30
CA MET A 15 -0.42 -0.13 3.35
C MET A 15 -0.57 -0.65 1.93
N THR A 16 -0.99 0.22 1.01
CA THR A 16 -0.99 -0.06 -0.43
C THR A 16 0.39 0.21 -1.04
N GLY A 17 0.77 -0.48 -2.11
CA GLY A 17 2.12 -0.36 -2.69
C GLY A 17 3.24 -0.83 -1.76
N ALA A 18 2.92 -1.78 -0.87
CA ALA A 18 3.79 -2.21 0.21
C ALA A 18 5.06 -2.94 -0.24
N CYS A 19 5.05 -3.53 -1.45
CA CYS A 19 6.18 -4.27 -2.01
C CYS A 19 7.17 -3.39 -2.80
N GLY A 20 6.86 -2.10 -2.97
CA GLY A 20 7.77 -1.14 -3.60
C GLY A 20 8.99 -0.82 -2.73
N VAL A 21 9.95 -0.09 -3.29
CA VAL A 21 11.22 0.27 -2.60
C VAL A 21 10.94 1.01 -1.28
N LEU A 22 10.12 2.04 -1.30
CA LEU A 22 9.73 2.76 -0.09
C LEU A 22 8.79 1.93 0.78
N GLY A 23 7.81 1.27 0.17
CA GLY A 23 6.81 0.46 0.86
C GLY A 23 7.44 -0.62 1.73
N SER A 24 8.36 -1.40 1.17
CA SER A 24 9.05 -2.49 1.88
C SER A 24 9.84 -2.01 3.10
N THR A 25 10.45 -0.83 3.01
CA THR A 25 11.18 -0.22 4.15
C THR A 25 10.20 0.24 5.23
N ILE A 26 9.11 0.89 4.83
CA ILE A 26 8.11 1.44 5.74
C ILE A 26 7.39 0.33 6.50
N VAL A 27 6.96 -0.74 5.83
CA VAL A 27 6.26 -1.86 6.50
C VAL A 27 7.14 -2.56 7.53
N LYS A 28 8.42 -2.76 7.24
CA LYS A 28 9.38 -3.32 8.20
C LYS A 28 9.56 -2.39 9.41
N TYR A 29 9.62 -1.09 9.19
CA TYR A 29 9.71 -0.12 10.28
C TYR A 29 8.48 -0.19 11.21
N PHE A 30 7.27 -0.19 10.65
CA PHE A 30 6.04 -0.31 11.46
C PHE A 30 5.98 -1.64 12.23
N ALA A 31 6.37 -2.74 11.60
CA ALA A 31 6.45 -4.04 12.26
C ALA A 31 7.43 -4.03 13.43
N ALA A 32 8.62 -3.41 13.25
CA ALA A 32 9.63 -3.25 14.31
C ALA A 32 9.14 -2.38 15.48
N GLN A 33 8.19 -1.46 15.24
CA GLN A 33 7.52 -0.69 16.31
C GLN A 33 6.38 -1.47 16.99
N GLY A 34 6.18 -2.74 16.64
CA GLY A 34 5.17 -3.62 17.24
C GLY A 34 3.77 -3.42 16.64
N CYS A 35 3.65 -2.83 15.46
CA CYS A 35 2.39 -2.80 14.70
C CYS A 35 2.12 -4.18 14.07
N LYS A 36 0.84 -4.44 13.81
CA LYS A 36 0.39 -5.51 12.91
C LYS A 36 0.25 -4.91 11.52
N VAL A 37 0.99 -5.45 10.54
CA VAL A 37 1.10 -4.81 9.23
C VAL A 37 0.44 -5.63 8.14
N VAL A 38 -0.44 -4.99 7.38
CA VAL A 38 -1.12 -5.58 6.22
C VAL A 38 -0.52 -4.98 4.95
N LEU A 39 0.13 -5.81 4.17
CA LEU A 39 0.75 -5.46 2.91
C LEU A 39 -0.25 -5.68 1.77
N LEU A 40 -0.56 -4.63 1.03
CA LEU A 40 -1.40 -4.67 -0.16
C LEU A 40 -0.57 -4.27 -1.37
N ASP A 41 -0.48 -5.15 -2.37
CA ASP A 41 0.19 -4.87 -3.64
C ASP A 41 -0.37 -5.76 -4.75
N LEU A 42 -0.01 -5.49 -5.98
CA LEU A 42 -0.48 -6.25 -7.13
C LEU A 42 -0.10 -7.74 -7.02
N ASP A 43 -0.91 -8.61 -7.61
CA ASP A 43 -0.67 -10.06 -7.60
C ASP A 43 0.72 -10.45 -8.11
N ARG A 44 1.25 -9.75 -9.11
CA ARG A 44 2.63 -9.96 -9.61
C ARG A 44 3.72 -9.70 -8.56
N ALA A 45 3.41 -9.02 -7.47
CA ALA A 45 4.32 -8.76 -6.36
C ALA A 45 4.18 -9.78 -5.21
N SER A 46 3.36 -10.83 -5.35
CA SER A 46 3.07 -11.80 -4.29
C SER A 46 4.34 -12.44 -3.71
N ALA A 47 5.29 -12.84 -4.57
CA ALA A 47 6.55 -13.43 -4.09
C ALA A 47 7.35 -12.45 -3.20
N ILE A 48 7.33 -11.14 -3.52
CA ILE A 48 7.98 -10.11 -2.70
C ILE A 48 7.20 -9.90 -1.41
N GLY A 49 5.87 -9.84 -1.49
CA GLY A 49 5.00 -9.65 -0.33
C GLY A 49 5.12 -10.80 0.68
N GLU A 50 5.12 -12.04 0.23
CA GLU A 50 5.30 -13.23 1.06
C GLU A 50 6.69 -13.25 1.70
N ALA A 51 7.75 -12.93 0.94
CA ALA A 51 9.10 -12.83 1.49
C ALA A 51 9.23 -11.74 2.56
N LEU A 52 8.57 -10.60 2.39
CA LEU A 52 8.52 -9.54 3.42
C LEU A 52 7.79 -9.99 4.68
N VAL A 53 6.68 -10.71 4.54
CA VAL A 53 5.94 -11.29 5.68
C VAL A 53 6.83 -12.28 6.44
N GLU A 54 7.56 -13.15 5.74
CA GLU A 54 8.51 -14.07 6.39
C GLU A 54 9.66 -13.35 7.09
N GLU A 55 10.23 -12.32 6.46
CA GLU A 55 11.30 -11.50 7.06
C GLU A 55 10.80 -10.82 8.35
N ILE A 56 9.63 -10.19 8.30
CA ILE A 56 9.02 -9.55 9.46
C ILE A 56 8.76 -10.56 10.58
N ALA A 57 8.28 -11.76 10.25
CA ALA A 57 8.02 -12.82 11.22
C ALA A 57 9.32 -13.33 11.88
N LYS A 58 10.41 -13.46 11.13
CA LYS A 58 11.75 -13.84 11.67
C LYS A 58 12.26 -12.81 12.69
N ASP A 59 11.93 -11.54 12.49
CA ASP A 59 12.29 -10.45 13.40
C ASP A 59 11.29 -10.28 14.56
N GLY A 60 10.32 -11.21 14.71
CA GLY A 60 9.33 -11.22 15.78
C GLY A 60 8.14 -10.29 15.57
N GLY A 61 7.99 -9.73 14.37
CA GLY A 61 6.84 -8.91 13.98
C GLY A 61 5.65 -9.73 13.46
N GLU A 62 4.54 -9.05 13.20
CA GLU A 62 3.31 -9.66 12.65
C GLU A 62 2.90 -8.94 11.37
N ALA A 63 2.83 -9.69 10.27
CA ALA A 63 2.39 -9.16 8.98
C ALA A 63 1.56 -10.19 8.19
N CYS A 64 0.80 -9.71 7.21
CA CYS A 64 0.17 -10.53 6.19
C CYS A 64 0.14 -9.77 4.85
N PHE A 65 0.04 -10.52 3.77
CA PHE A 65 -0.02 -9.99 2.41
C PHE A 65 -1.35 -10.37 1.75
N PHE A 66 -1.96 -9.43 1.03
CA PHE A 66 -3.11 -9.68 0.17
C PHE A 66 -2.87 -9.09 -1.22
N PRO A 67 -2.97 -9.89 -2.29
CA PRO A 67 -2.96 -9.39 -3.66
C PRO A 67 -4.07 -8.37 -3.85
N THR A 68 -3.73 -7.18 -4.32
CA THR A 68 -4.66 -6.05 -4.38
C THR A 68 -4.35 -5.15 -5.57
N ASN A 69 -5.33 -4.95 -6.43
CA ASN A 69 -5.35 -3.82 -7.35
C ASN A 69 -6.15 -2.69 -6.69
N VAL A 70 -5.52 -1.56 -6.41
CA VAL A 70 -6.15 -0.39 -5.75
C VAL A 70 -7.26 0.26 -6.58
N LEU A 71 -7.36 -0.08 -7.86
CA LEU A 71 -8.44 0.37 -8.75
C LEU A 71 -9.64 -0.62 -8.79
N ASP A 72 -9.53 -1.77 -8.14
CA ASP A 72 -10.61 -2.76 -8.03
C ASP A 72 -11.27 -2.70 -6.66
N LYS A 73 -12.37 -1.95 -6.58
CA LYS A 73 -13.11 -1.75 -5.34
C LYS A 73 -13.60 -3.06 -4.72
N ALA A 74 -14.04 -4.02 -5.54
CA ALA A 74 -14.54 -5.31 -5.04
C ALA A 74 -13.42 -6.11 -4.36
N THR A 75 -12.20 -6.07 -4.88
CA THR A 75 -11.03 -6.68 -4.24
C THR A 75 -10.68 -5.96 -2.93
N LEU A 76 -10.72 -4.62 -2.90
CA LEU A 76 -10.51 -3.86 -1.67
C LEU A 76 -11.51 -4.23 -0.58
N GLU A 77 -12.80 -4.32 -0.92
CA GLU A 77 -13.87 -4.71 0.01
C GLU A 77 -13.67 -6.12 0.58
N ARG A 78 -13.36 -7.12 -0.27
CA ARG A 78 -13.03 -8.48 0.19
C ARG A 78 -11.83 -8.51 1.13
N ASN A 79 -10.78 -7.76 0.79
CA ASN A 79 -9.59 -7.69 1.63
C ASN A 79 -9.89 -7.01 2.96
N ASN A 80 -10.74 -5.97 2.97
CA ASN A 80 -11.20 -5.33 4.20
C ASN A 80 -11.92 -6.33 5.12
N GLU A 81 -12.85 -7.12 4.58
CA GLU A 81 -13.55 -8.16 5.35
C GLU A 81 -12.56 -9.14 6.01
N GLN A 82 -11.55 -9.60 5.26
CA GLN A 82 -10.52 -10.50 5.79
C GLN A 82 -9.65 -9.84 6.86
N ILE A 83 -9.28 -8.57 6.67
CA ILE A 83 -8.49 -7.81 7.64
C ILE A 83 -9.28 -7.62 8.94
N ILE A 84 -10.55 -7.22 8.84
CA ILE A 84 -11.42 -7.05 10.00
C ILE A 84 -11.68 -8.38 10.70
N ALA A 85 -11.89 -9.47 9.96
CA ALA A 85 -12.04 -10.80 10.55
C ALA A 85 -10.78 -11.24 11.32
N LYS A 86 -9.59 -10.91 10.82
CA LYS A 86 -8.30 -11.27 11.43
C LYS A 86 -7.91 -10.40 12.62
N TYR A 87 -8.08 -9.08 12.48
CA TYR A 87 -7.53 -8.08 13.43
C TYR A 87 -8.59 -7.30 14.19
N GLY A 88 -9.85 -7.37 13.78
CA GLY A 88 -10.98 -6.67 14.40
C GLY A 88 -11.09 -5.18 14.07
N LYS A 89 -10.06 -4.57 13.49
CA LYS A 89 -9.98 -3.13 13.21
C LYS A 89 -8.89 -2.79 12.20
N ILE A 90 -8.93 -1.56 11.73
CA ILE A 90 -7.83 -0.87 11.04
C ILE A 90 -7.61 0.44 11.79
N ASP A 91 -6.38 0.74 12.18
CA ASP A 91 -6.04 1.98 12.90
C ASP A 91 -5.36 3.01 11.99
N ILE A 92 -4.60 2.54 10.99
CA ILE A 92 -3.78 3.39 10.12
C ILE A 92 -3.86 2.88 8.69
N LEU A 93 -4.14 3.77 7.75
CA LEU A 93 -4.05 3.51 6.32
C LEU A 93 -2.92 4.34 5.70
N LEU A 94 -2.02 3.69 4.96
CA LEU A 94 -0.98 4.33 4.17
C LEU A 94 -1.22 4.08 2.69
N ASN A 95 -1.60 5.11 1.96
CA ASN A 95 -1.77 5.08 0.52
C ASN A 95 -0.42 5.36 -0.16
N ALA A 96 0.30 4.30 -0.55
CA ALA A 96 1.59 4.41 -1.23
C ALA A 96 1.62 3.74 -2.62
N ALA A 97 0.51 3.13 -3.03
CA ALA A 97 0.36 2.67 -4.41
C ALA A 97 0.28 3.88 -5.34
N GLY A 98 1.12 3.87 -6.35
CA GLY A 98 1.20 4.94 -7.33
C GLY A 98 2.37 4.71 -8.28
N GLY A 99 2.53 5.61 -9.23
CA GLY A 99 3.64 5.52 -10.16
C GLY A 99 3.51 6.52 -11.31
N ASN A 100 4.51 6.49 -12.16
CA ASN A 100 4.57 7.29 -13.38
C ASN A 100 4.83 6.38 -14.59
N MET A 101 4.60 6.90 -15.78
CA MET A 101 4.88 6.26 -17.06
C MET A 101 5.77 7.16 -17.90
N ALA A 102 6.77 6.59 -18.59
CA ALA A 102 7.65 7.35 -19.46
C ALA A 102 6.89 8.14 -20.53
N SER A 103 5.82 7.55 -21.08
CA SER A 103 4.94 8.19 -22.08
C SER A 103 4.06 9.32 -21.51
N ALA A 104 3.93 9.42 -20.17
CA ALA A 104 3.27 10.52 -19.48
C ALA A 104 4.25 11.60 -18.97
N THR A 105 5.51 11.53 -19.42
CA THR A 105 6.57 12.46 -19.03
C THR A 105 7.12 13.15 -20.27
N VAL A 106 7.48 14.42 -20.17
CA VAL A 106 8.13 15.18 -21.26
C VAL A 106 9.64 15.01 -21.12
N PRO A 107 10.31 14.20 -21.97
CA PRO A 107 11.76 14.11 -22.00
C PRO A 107 12.38 15.37 -22.62
N PRO A 108 13.72 15.58 -22.51
CA PRO A 108 14.38 16.78 -22.96
C PRO A 108 14.23 17.10 -24.47
N ASP A 109 13.97 16.07 -25.27
CA ASP A 109 13.83 16.18 -26.76
C ASP A 109 12.37 16.34 -27.21
N LYS A 110 11.41 16.48 -26.27
CA LYS A 110 9.97 16.60 -26.53
C LYS A 110 9.35 17.80 -25.81
N THR A 111 8.11 18.08 -26.16
CA THR A 111 7.33 19.18 -25.60
C THR A 111 6.03 18.63 -24.96
N ILE A 112 5.30 19.50 -24.27
CA ILE A 112 3.98 19.16 -23.70
C ILE A 112 2.99 18.65 -24.78
N PHE A 113 3.16 19.09 -26.03
CA PHE A 113 2.29 18.70 -27.14
C PHE A 113 2.52 17.26 -27.62
N ASP A 114 3.62 16.64 -27.20
CA ASP A 114 4.01 15.26 -27.57
C ASP A 114 3.56 14.22 -26.49
N LEU A 115 2.87 14.66 -25.43
CA LEU A 115 2.39 13.77 -24.38
C LEU A 115 1.33 12.81 -24.89
N ASP A 116 1.46 11.54 -24.51
CA ASP A 116 0.43 10.53 -24.69
C ASP A 116 -0.71 10.75 -23.69
N VAL A 117 -1.84 11.22 -24.16
CA VAL A 117 -3.02 11.52 -23.33
C VAL A 117 -3.54 10.27 -22.62
N GLU A 118 -3.49 9.09 -23.24
CA GLU A 118 -3.94 7.85 -22.59
C GLU A 118 -2.99 7.42 -21.47
N ALA A 119 -1.70 7.65 -21.63
CA ALA A 119 -0.74 7.43 -20.53
C ALA A 119 -0.98 8.41 -19.37
N VAL A 120 -1.25 9.68 -19.64
CA VAL A 120 -1.60 10.68 -18.61
C VAL A 120 -2.86 10.27 -17.86
N LYS A 121 -3.90 9.81 -18.55
CA LYS A 121 -5.13 9.31 -17.93
C LYS A 121 -4.84 8.13 -16.99
N LYS A 122 -4.06 7.13 -17.44
CA LYS A 122 -3.70 5.96 -16.62
C LYS A 122 -2.92 6.34 -15.37
N VAL A 123 -1.95 7.26 -15.50
CA VAL A 123 -1.18 7.76 -14.35
C VAL A 123 -2.10 8.52 -13.38
N THR A 124 -2.99 9.37 -13.89
CA THR A 124 -3.96 10.10 -13.08
C THR A 124 -4.92 9.14 -12.37
N GLU A 125 -5.44 8.16 -13.09
CA GLU A 125 -6.32 7.14 -12.51
C GLU A 125 -5.64 6.40 -11.37
N LEU A 126 -4.43 5.88 -11.59
CA LEU A 126 -3.68 5.19 -10.55
C LEU A 126 -3.39 6.09 -9.34
N ASN A 127 -2.86 7.28 -9.54
CA ASN A 127 -2.41 8.12 -8.43
C ASN A 127 -3.57 8.82 -7.69
N LEU A 128 -4.71 9.08 -8.36
CA LEU A 128 -5.88 9.70 -7.76
C LEU A 128 -6.85 8.65 -7.23
N PHE A 129 -7.40 7.79 -8.10
CA PHE A 129 -8.39 6.79 -7.67
C PHE A 129 -7.75 5.67 -6.86
N GLY A 130 -6.48 5.33 -7.12
CA GLY A 130 -5.70 4.41 -6.29
C GLY A 130 -5.45 4.90 -4.87
N THR A 131 -5.75 6.17 -4.56
CA THR A 131 -5.79 6.73 -3.20
C THR A 131 -7.23 6.83 -2.69
N ILE A 132 -8.16 7.30 -3.52
CA ILE A 132 -9.55 7.51 -3.12
C ILE A 132 -10.24 6.19 -2.75
N LEU A 133 -10.14 5.17 -3.62
CA LEU A 133 -10.84 3.90 -3.40
C LEU A 133 -10.38 3.15 -2.14
N PRO A 134 -9.07 2.97 -1.87
CA PRO A 134 -8.65 2.40 -0.59
C PRO A 134 -9.10 3.23 0.61
N THR A 135 -9.07 4.56 0.51
CA THR A 135 -9.55 5.42 1.59
C THR A 135 -11.05 5.22 1.86
N MET A 136 -11.87 5.08 0.82
CA MET A 136 -13.30 4.80 0.97
C MET A 136 -13.59 3.45 1.64
N VAL A 137 -12.69 2.48 1.52
CA VAL A 137 -12.91 1.11 2.00
C VAL A 137 -12.29 0.87 3.37
N PHE A 138 -11.11 1.42 3.63
CA PHE A 138 -10.31 1.11 4.83
C PHE A 138 -10.31 2.21 5.90
N ALA A 139 -10.79 3.43 5.60
CA ALA A 139 -10.81 4.55 6.56
C ALA A 139 -12.03 4.54 7.48
#